data_0add4a15ea566c08c1456954ce1b4c72
#
_entry.id   0add4a15ea566c08c1456954ce1b4c72
#
_cell.length_a   1.000
_cell.length_b   1.000
_cell.length_c   1.000
_cell.angle_alpha   90.00
_cell.angle_beta   90.00
_cell.angle_gamma   90.00
#
_symmetry.space_group_name_H-M   'P 1'
#
loop_
_entity.id
_entity.type
_entity.pdbx_description
1 polymer ?
#
loop_
_entity_poly.entity_id
_entity_poly.type
_entity_poly.pdbx_seq_one_letter_code
_entity_poly.pdbx_strand_id
1 'polypeptide(L)'
;MPKFKLELDYETLDESYFEQIANQLLNESYLKINNVKYRLVEIEFYLRNHLHLDMYVHANPEQLLNYVYYFHRFGNGTYKAGTFKGLDIVFGNDDADTYFGILIRSILNTDTDVLIEGPCNVVNHILNMYEYNSILDLTQNESVSIRKNDDNFILRSTIEFDPEQLYCGPRIGLSGNKSYVDSPYRYCIYQNRVKKQKTKLIRLETESSSD
;
A
#
# COMPACT_ATOMS: atom_id res chain seq x y z
N MET A 1 9.14 -0.20 -19.34
CA MET A 1 9.26 0.70 -18.18
C MET A 1 10.02 0.01 -17.07
N PRO A 2 10.77 0.74 -16.21
CA PRO A 2 11.56 0.12 -15.17
C PRO A 2 10.68 -0.57 -14.12
N LYS A 3 11.20 -1.65 -13.54
CA LYS A 3 10.57 -2.30 -12.39
C LYS A 3 10.62 -1.35 -11.20
N PHE A 4 9.59 -1.35 -10.37
CA PHE A 4 9.62 -0.62 -9.11
C PHE A 4 10.75 -1.15 -8.22
N LYS A 5 11.55 -0.24 -7.68
CA LYS A 5 12.66 -0.56 -6.80
C LYS A 5 12.59 0.35 -5.58
N LEU A 6 12.59 -0.27 -4.41
CA LEU A 6 12.70 0.39 -3.12
C LEU A 6 13.97 -0.11 -2.44
N GLU A 7 14.85 0.80 -2.05
CA GLU A 7 16.05 0.47 -1.30
C GLU A 7 15.79 0.76 0.17
N LEU A 8 15.84 -0.27 1.00
CA LEU A 8 15.62 -0.20 2.44
C LEU A 8 16.85 -0.74 3.17
N ASP A 9 17.30 -0.03 4.16
CA ASP A 9 18.23 -0.51 5.17
C ASP A 9 17.44 -1.05 6.35
N TYR A 10 17.32 -2.36 6.47
CA TYR A 10 16.52 -3.01 7.51
C TYR A 10 17.10 -2.87 8.92
N GLU A 11 18.38 -2.50 9.05
CA GLU A 11 19.00 -2.22 10.35
C GLU A 11 18.55 -0.87 10.95
N THR A 12 18.13 0.06 10.09
CA THR A 12 17.71 1.42 10.48
C THR A 12 16.25 1.72 10.15
N LEU A 13 15.52 0.77 9.56
CA LEU A 13 14.15 0.97 9.07
C LEU A 13 13.19 1.27 10.23
N ASP A 14 12.68 2.48 10.25
CA ASP A 14 11.62 2.96 11.13
C ASP A 14 10.64 3.89 10.38
N GLU A 15 9.82 4.63 11.10
CA GLU A 15 8.84 5.55 10.51
C GLU A 15 9.44 6.73 9.74
N SER A 16 10.71 7.06 9.92
CA SER A 16 11.38 8.16 9.19
C SER A 16 11.45 7.90 7.68
N TYR A 17 11.38 6.63 7.27
CA TYR A 17 11.35 6.23 5.87
C TYR A 17 9.98 6.43 5.20
N PHE A 18 8.88 6.56 5.96
CA PHE A 18 7.52 6.46 5.42
C PHE A 18 7.18 7.57 4.43
N GLU A 19 7.62 8.80 4.66
CA GLU A 19 7.33 9.91 3.75
C GLU A 19 8.01 9.71 2.38
N GLN A 20 9.29 9.34 2.38
CA GLN A 20 10.02 9.05 1.14
C GLN A 20 9.38 7.89 0.38
N ILE A 21 9.02 6.80 1.06
CA ILE A 21 8.36 5.64 0.45
C ILE A 21 6.99 6.04 -0.10
N ALA A 22 6.23 6.86 0.65
CA ALA A 22 4.93 7.34 0.21
C ALA A 22 5.05 8.20 -1.05
N ASN A 23 6.03 9.11 -1.12
CA ASN A 23 6.27 9.90 -2.31
C ASN A 23 6.57 9.00 -3.52
N GLN A 24 7.47 8.03 -3.36
CA GLN A 24 7.83 7.12 -4.44
C GLN A 24 6.63 6.27 -4.90
N LEU A 25 5.78 5.80 -3.98
CA LEU A 25 4.61 5.01 -4.33
C LEU A 25 3.49 5.84 -4.97
N LEU A 26 3.21 7.03 -4.45
CA LEU A 26 2.05 7.84 -4.87
C LEU A 26 2.36 8.75 -6.07
N ASN A 27 3.60 9.22 -6.18
CA ASN A 27 4.01 10.17 -7.23
C ASN A 27 4.87 9.56 -8.34
N GLU A 28 5.61 8.48 -8.04
CA GLU A 28 6.62 7.95 -8.96
C GLU A 28 6.35 6.50 -9.37
N SER A 29 5.15 5.98 -9.08
CA SER A 29 4.77 4.63 -9.47
C SER A 29 3.32 4.50 -9.91
N TYR A 30 3.01 3.40 -10.59
CA TYR A 30 1.65 2.99 -10.90
C TYR A 30 1.49 1.48 -10.70
N LEU A 31 0.27 1.09 -10.35
CA LEU A 31 -0.17 -0.30 -10.31
C LEU A 31 -0.83 -0.63 -11.65
N LYS A 32 -0.37 -1.68 -12.33
CA LYS A 32 -1.01 -2.19 -13.54
C LYS A 32 -1.84 -3.42 -13.18
N ILE A 33 -3.12 -3.39 -13.50
CA ILE A 33 -4.08 -4.46 -13.25
C ILE A 33 -4.74 -4.80 -14.58
N ASN A 34 -4.57 -6.03 -15.07
CA ASN A 34 -5.14 -6.49 -16.35
C ASN A 34 -5.01 -5.45 -17.49
N ASN A 35 -3.77 -4.99 -17.74
CA ASN A 35 -3.42 -3.98 -18.77
C ASN A 35 -3.90 -2.54 -18.52
N VAL A 36 -4.65 -2.25 -17.45
CA VAL A 36 -5.06 -0.90 -17.08
C VAL A 36 -4.11 -0.32 -16.05
N LYS A 37 -3.73 0.97 -16.20
CA LYS A 37 -2.88 1.68 -15.26
C LYS A 37 -3.72 2.35 -14.16
N TYR A 38 -3.23 2.23 -12.92
CA TYR A 38 -3.83 2.88 -11.74
C TYR A 38 -2.75 3.62 -10.96
N ARG A 39 -2.98 4.89 -10.67
CA ARG A 39 -2.18 5.64 -9.71
C ARG A 39 -2.61 5.24 -8.30
N LEU A 40 -1.66 4.97 -7.41
CA LEU A 40 -1.95 4.84 -5.98
C LEU A 40 -2.32 6.23 -5.44
N VAL A 41 -3.40 6.30 -4.67
CA VAL A 41 -3.92 7.59 -4.15
C VAL A 41 -3.85 7.66 -2.64
N GLU A 42 -4.03 6.54 -1.97
CA GLU A 42 -4.05 6.47 -0.51
C GLU A 42 -3.46 5.15 -0.05
N ILE A 43 -2.53 5.21 0.90
CA ILE A 43 -1.84 4.06 1.49
C ILE A 43 -1.74 4.19 3.00
N GLU A 44 -1.55 3.06 3.70
CA GLU A 44 -1.26 3.03 5.14
C GLU A 44 -0.07 2.11 5.43
N PHE A 45 0.84 2.57 6.27
CA PHE A 45 2.03 1.84 6.67
C PHE A 45 1.79 0.99 7.91
N TYR A 46 2.31 -0.24 7.88
CA TYR A 46 2.27 -1.23 8.95
C TYR A 46 3.64 -1.87 9.06
N LEU A 47 4.47 -1.38 10.00
CA LEU A 47 5.84 -1.84 10.22
C LEU A 47 5.99 -2.43 11.62
N ARG A 48 6.57 -3.63 11.70
CA ARG A 48 6.98 -4.23 12.97
C ARG A 48 8.34 -4.87 12.84
N ASN A 49 9.31 -4.33 13.58
CA ASN A 49 10.66 -4.85 13.73
C ASN A 49 11.20 -4.48 15.10
N HIS A 50 12.50 -4.64 15.34
CA HIS A 50 13.16 -4.33 16.62
C HIS A 50 13.18 -2.83 16.98
N LEU A 51 13.10 -1.92 15.99
CA LEU A 51 13.07 -0.46 16.19
C LEU A 51 11.64 0.08 16.31
N HIS A 52 10.68 -0.57 15.66
CA HIS A 52 9.31 -0.08 15.51
C HIS A 52 8.29 -1.18 15.81
N LEU A 53 7.69 -1.16 17.00
CA LEU A 53 6.81 -2.21 17.49
C LEU A 53 5.33 -1.89 17.27
N ASP A 54 4.89 -1.80 16.02
CA ASP A 54 3.48 -1.58 15.70
C ASP A 54 2.65 -2.84 15.92
N MET A 55 1.81 -2.80 16.95
CA MET A 55 0.94 -3.92 17.35
C MET A 55 -0.31 -4.08 16.46
N TYR A 56 -0.50 -3.26 15.44
CA TYR A 56 -1.57 -3.39 14.45
C TYR A 56 -1.13 -4.15 13.20
N VAL A 57 0.14 -4.48 13.08
CA VAL A 57 0.66 -5.35 12.03
C VAL A 57 0.06 -6.76 12.19
N HIS A 58 -0.38 -7.37 11.12
CA HIS A 58 -0.94 -8.72 11.14
C HIS A 58 0.08 -9.78 11.58
N ALA A 59 1.38 -9.49 11.41
CA ALA A 59 2.49 -10.41 11.66
C ALA A 59 2.29 -11.78 10.99
N ASN A 60 1.75 -11.77 9.78
CA ASN A 60 1.64 -12.96 8.95
C ASN A 60 3.00 -13.25 8.31
N PRO A 61 3.45 -14.52 8.22
CA PRO A 61 4.73 -14.85 7.57
C PRO A 61 4.91 -14.30 6.14
N GLU A 62 3.81 -14.13 5.39
CA GLU A 62 3.87 -13.50 4.07
C GLU A 62 4.32 -12.02 4.13
N GLN A 63 4.19 -11.34 5.28
CA GLN A 63 4.66 -9.96 5.48
C GLN A 63 6.18 -9.86 5.79
N LEU A 64 6.87 -11.00 6.00
CA LEU A 64 8.34 -11.08 6.03
C LEU A 64 8.96 -11.15 4.63
N LEU A 65 8.16 -11.47 3.61
CA LEU A 65 8.64 -11.54 2.23
C LEU A 65 8.92 -10.14 1.68
N ASN A 66 9.66 -10.09 0.54
CA ASN A 66 9.99 -8.83 -0.11
C ASN A 66 9.45 -8.82 -1.56
N TYR A 67 8.88 -7.68 -1.97
CA TYR A 67 8.30 -7.48 -3.31
C TYR A 67 7.18 -8.46 -3.65
N VAL A 68 6.24 -8.65 -2.71
CA VAL A 68 5.03 -9.45 -2.92
C VAL A 68 3.77 -8.66 -2.58
N TYR A 69 2.64 -9.12 -3.11
CA TYR A 69 1.32 -8.69 -2.69
C TYR A 69 0.80 -9.63 -1.61
N TYR A 70 0.34 -9.07 -0.48
CA TYR A 70 -0.28 -9.81 0.60
C TYR A 70 -1.76 -9.46 0.70
N PHE A 71 -2.62 -10.41 0.35
CA PHE A 71 -4.06 -10.29 0.61
C PHE A 71 -4.35 -10.69 2.06
N HIS A 72 -5.06 -9.84 2.78
CA HIS A 72 -5.31 -10.00 4.20
C HIS A 72 -5.95 -11.34 4.55
N ARG A 73 -5.47 -11.97 5.64
CA ARG A 73 -5.94 -13.25 6.15
C ARG A 73 -6.50 -13.12 7.56
N PHE A 74 -7.38 -14.05 7.92
CA PHE A 74 -7.74 -14.35 9.31
C PHE A 74 -6.62 -15.15 9.98
N GLY A 75 -6.64 -15.22 11.34
CA GLY A 75 -5.66 -15.99 12.11
C GLY A 75 -5.58 -17.47 11.80
N ASN A 76 -6.63 -18.05 11.19
CA ASN A 76 -6.67 -19.44 10.70
C ASN A 76 -6.05 -19.60 9.29
N GLY A 77 -5.49 -18.54 8.71
CA GLY A 77 -4.85 -18.55 7.40
C GLY A 77 -5.79 -18.38 6.19
N THR A 78 -7.11 -18.35 6.38
CA THR A 78 -8.05 -18.11 5.28
C THR A 78 -8.08 -16.63 4.90
N TYR A 79 -8.34 -16.33 3.62
CA TYR A 79 -8.46 -14.93 3.16
C TYR A 79 -9.65 -14.23 3.82
N LYS A 80 -9.44 -12.95 4.21
CA LYS A 80 -10.53 -12.11 4.71
C LYS A 80 -11.58 -11.90 3.61
N ALA A 81 -12.85 -11.96 4.00
CA ALA A 81 -14.01 -11.85 3.12
C ALA A 81 -14.85 -10.61 3.47
N GLY A 82 -15.91 -10.36 2.69
CA GLY A 82 -16.83 -9.24 2.91
C GLY A 82 -16.10 -7.90 2.87
N THR A 83 -16.34 -7.07 3.87
CA THR A 83 -15.77 -5.72 3.98
C THR A 83 -14.37 -5.69 4.61
N PHE A 84 -13.85 -6.83 5.05
CA PHE A 84 -12.55 -6.95 5.70
C PHE A 84 -11.39 -7.23 4.75
N LYS A 85 -11.65 -7.33 3.44
CA LYS A 85 -10.62 -7.52 2.42
C LYS A 85 -9.64 -6.36 2.44
N GLY A 86 -8.36 -6.67 2.25
CA GLY A 86 -7.28 -5.70 2.09
C GLY A 86 -6.15 -6.31 1.27
N LEU A 87 -5.34 -5.43 0.70
CA LEU A 87 -4.17 -5.78 -0.09
C LEU A 87 -3.01 -4.89 0.32
N ASP A 88 -1.92 -5.51 0.75
CA ASP A 88 -0.66 -4.81 1.05
C ASP A 88 0.36 -5.04 -0.07
N ILE A 89 1.17 -4.03 -0.33
CA ILE A 89 2.48 -4.16 -0.96
C ILE A 89 3.46 -4.49 0.16
N VAL A 90 4.21 -5.58 0.05
CA VAL A 90 5.07 -6.06 1.14
C VAL A 90 6.53 -5.88 0.79
N PHE A 91 7.28 -5.28 1.72
CA PHE A 91 8.72 -5.06 1.70
C PHE A 91 9.37 -5.57 2.99
N GLY A 92 8.94 -6.73 3.47
CA GLY A 92 9.49 -7.36 4.67
C GLY A 92 10.87 -7.98 4.45
N ASN A 93 11.45 -8.49 5.54
CA ASN A 93 12.71 -9.20 5.55
C ASN A 93 12.71 -10.25 6.66
N ASP A 94 12.83 -11.52 6.30
CA ASP A 94 12.82 -12.64 7.24
C ASP A 94 14.11 -12.67 8.10
N ASP A 95 15.27 -12.39 7.48
CA ASP A 95 16.56 -12.37 8.18
C ASP A 95 16.62 -11.26 9.26
N ALA A 96 15.91 -10.15 9.04
CA ALA A 96 15.83 -9.01 9.95
C ALA A 96 14.56 -9.03 10.85
N ASP A 97 13.78 -10.12 10.85
CA ASP A 97 12.48 -10.23 11.54
C ASP A 97 11.58 -8.98 11.35
N THR A 98 11.56 -8.48 10.10
CA THR A 98 10.85 -7.26 9.74
C THR A 98 9.58 -7.57 8.96
N TYR A 99 8.43 -7.34 9.59
CA TYR A 99 7.11 -7.39 8.96
C TYR A 99 6.78 -6.00 8.44
N PHE A 100 6.71 -5.83 7.11
CA PHE A 100 6.45 -4.54 6.52
C PHE A 100 5.42 -4.62 5.39
N GLY A 101 4.19 -4.20 5.69
CA GLY A 101 3.07 -4.10 4.76
C GLY A 101 2.64 -2.65 4.54
N ILE A 102 2.33 -2.31 3.29
CA ILE A 102 1.77 -1.02 2.89
C ILE A 102 0.40 -1.27 2.29
N LEU A 103 -0.65 -1.03 3.07
CA LEU A 103 -2.04 -1.25 2.67
C LEU A 103 -2.45 -0.25 1.57
N ILE A 104 -2.92 -0.77 0.45
CA ILE A 104 -3.52 0.03 -0.62
C ILE A 104 -4.96 0.36 -0.23
N ARG A 105 -5.25 1.66 -0.02
CA ARG A 105 -6.58 2.12 0.36
C ARG A 105 -7.39 2.66 -0.79
N SER A 106 -6.73 3.36 -1.72
CA SER A 106 -7.42 3.96 -2.87
C SER A 106 -6.52 3.98 -4.09
N ILE A 107 -7.11 3.69 -5.25
CA ILE A 107 -6.45 3.74 -6.55
C ILE A 107 -7.28 4.56 -7.54
N LEU A 108 -6.62 5.24 -8.46
CA LEU A 108 -7.21 6.06 -9.52
C LEU A 108 -6.91 5.43 -10.88
N ASN A 109 -7.96 5.10 -11.62
CA ASN A 109 -7.82 4.70 -13.02
C ASN A 109 -7.31 5.90 -13.84
N THR A 110 -6.15 5.76 -14.49
CA THR A 110 -5.50 6.87 -15.21
C THR A 110 -6.19 7.24 -16.52
N ASP A 111 -6.94 6.32 -17.12
CA ASP A 111 -7.61 6.52 -18.40
C ASP A 111 -8.99 7.15 -18.22
N THR A 112 -9.70 6.78 -17.15
CA THR A 112 -11.09 7.20 -16.91
C THR A 112 -11.27 8.21 -15.81
N ASP A 113 -10.21 8.52 -15.05
CA ASP A 113 -10.21 9.37 -13.86
C ASP A 113 -11.17 8.90 -12.75
N VAL A 114 -11.50 7.61 -12.72
CA VAL A 114 -12.38 7.02 -11.71
C VAL A 114 -11.57 6.62 -10.48
N LEU A 115 -11.92 7.18 -9.32
CA LEU A 115 -11.33 6.84 -8.02
C LEU A 115 -12.06 5.63 -7.41
N ILE A 116 -11.30 4.58 -7.08
CA ILE A 116 -11.76 3.43 -6.30
C ILE A 116 -11.24 3.61 -4.88
N GLU A 117 -12.14 3.97 -3.95
CA GLU A 117 -11.82 4.29 -2.56
C GLU A 117 -12.22 3.16 -1.59
N GLY A 118 -11.29 2.81 -0.73
CA GLY A 118 -11.44 1.81 0.35
C GLY A 118 -10.80 0.47 0.00
N PRO A 119 -10.06 -0.15 0.97
CA PRO A 119 -9.25 -1.36 0.71
C PRO A 119 -10.08 -2.53 0.18
N CYS A 120 -11.28 -2.73 0.72
CA CYS A 120 -12.18 -3.77 0.23
C CYS A 120 -12.62 -3.52 -1.22
N ASN A 121 -12.91 -2.26 -1.57
CA ASN A 121 -13.31 -1.90 -2.94
C ASN A 121 -12.16 -2.05 -3.93
N VAL A 122 -10.92 -1.76 -3.51
CA VAL A 122 -9.73 -2.02 -4.33
C VAL A 122 -9.60 -3.51 -4.62
N VAL A 123 -9.72 -4.38 -3.60
CA VAL A 123 -9.66 -5.84 -3.82
C VAL A 123 -10.81 -6.33 -4.69
N ASN A 124 -12.04 -5.87 -4.45
CA ASN A 124 -13.19 -6.24 -5.29
C ASN A 124 -12.99 -5.79 -6.75
N HIS A 125 -12.43 -4.59 -6.95
CA HIS A 125 -12.14 -4.10 -8.29
C HIS A 125 -11.11 -4.98 -9.01
N ILE A 126 -10.03 -5.39 -8.32
CA ILE A 126 -9.03 -6.32 -8.87
C ILE A 126 -9.70 -7.64 -9.26
N LEU A 127 -10.51 -8.23 -8.37
CA LEU A 127 -11.22 -9.48 -8.65
C LEU A 127 -12.11 -9.35 -9.91
N ASN A 128 -12.85 -8.24 -10.03
CA ASN A 128 -13.71 -7.99 -11.18
C ASN A 128 -12.93 -7.82 -12.49
N MET A 129 -11.75 -7.15 -12.43
CA MET A 129 -10.88 -6.96 -13.61
C MET A 129 -10.35 -8.28 -14.19
N TYR A 130 -10.23 -9.30 -13.34
CA TYR A 130 -9.78 -10.65 -13.74
C TYR A 130 -10.92 -11.67 -13.81
N GLU A 131 -12.16 -11.27 -13.54
CA GLU A 131 -13.33 -12.14 -13.51
C GLU A 131 -13.23 -13.29 -12.49
N TYR A 132 -12.48 -13.10 -11.39
CA TYR A 132 -12.39 -14.06 -10.30
C TYR A 132 -13.44 -13.81 -9.23
N ASN A 133 -14.00 -14.89 -8.67
CA ASN A 133 -15.01 -14.83 -7.61
C ASN A 133 -14.41 -14.71 -6.20
N SER A 134 -13.13 -15.07 -6.04
CA SER A 134 -12.47 -15.08 -4.73
C SER A 134 -10.99 -14.68 -4.83
N ILE A 135 -10.41 -14.24 -3.68
CA ILE A 135 -8.97 -14.00 -3.58
C ILE A 135 -8.19 -15.31 -3.79
N LEU A 136 -8.75 -16.45 -3.35
CA LEU A 136 -8.11 -17.75 -3.55
C LEU A 136 -7.96 -18.06 -5.04
N ASP A 137 -9.03 -17.87 -5.83
CA ASP A 137 -8.98 -18.08 -7.28
C ASP A 137 -7.93 -17.16 -7.94
N LEU A 138 -7.92 -15.86 -7.55
CA LEU A 138 -6.94 -14.90 -8.05
C LEU A 138 -5.50 -15.37 -7.77
N THR A 139 -5.19 -15.74 -6.51
CA THR A 139 -3.82 -16.08 -6.09
C THR A 139 -3.33 -17.45 -6.58
N GLN A 140 -4.23 -18.31 -7.01
CA GLN A 140 -3.88 -19.58 -7.65
C GLN A 140 -3.56 -19.43 -9.14
N ASN A 141 -4.09 -18.42 -9.80
CA ASN A 141 -3.97 -18.22 -11.24
C ASN A 141 -3.05 -17.04 -11.60
N GLU A 142 -2.94 -16.02 -10.74
CA GLU A 142 -2.12 -14.85 -10.96
C GLU A 142 -0.92 -14.81 -10.01
N SER A 143 0.15 -14.18 -10.46
CA SER A 143 1.34 -14.01 -9.63
C SER A 143 1.13 -12.95 -8.57
N VAL A 144 1.46 -13.26 -7.32
CA VAL A 144 1.51 -12.28 -6.23
C VAL A 144 2.89 -11.60 -6.11
N SER A 145 3.82 -11.87 -7.00
CA SER A 145 5.14 -11.23 -7.01
C SER A 145 5.12 -9.93 -7.79
N ILE A 146 5.51 -8.82 -7.14
CA ILE A 146 5.67 -7.49 -7.76
C ILE A 146 6.77 -7.49 -8.84
N ARG A 147 7.75 -8.40 -8.76
CA ARG A 147 8.91 -8.48 -9.65
C ARG A 147 8.75 -9.41 -10.83
N LYS A 148 7.72 -10.23 -10.89
CA LYS A 148 7.52 -11.16 -12.00
C LYS A 148 7.27 -10.39 -13.30
N ASN A 149 7.75 -10.95 -14.41
CA ASN A 149 7.67 -10.30 -15.72
C ASN A 149 6.33 -10.49 -16.44
N ASP A 150 5.34 -11.10 -15.79
CA ASP A 150 4.02 -11.13 -16.39
C ASP A 150 3.36 -9.77 -16.20
N ASP A 151 2.86 -9.20 -17.29
CA ASP A 151 2.43 -7.82 -17.35
C ASP A 151 1.03 -7.57 -16.76
N ASN A 152 0.46 -8.52 -16.01
CA ASN A 152 -0.95 -8.45 -15.63
C ASN A 152 -1.20 -7.79 -14.28
N PHE A 153 -0.38 -8.08 -13.25
CA PHE A 153 -0.54 -7.49 -11.92
C PHE A 153 0.82 -7.07 -11.36
N ILE A 154 1.22 -5.82 -11.65
CA ILE A 154 2.56 -5.34 -11.36
C ILE A 154 2.59 -3.89 -10.88
N LEU A 155 3.58 -3.59 -10.04
CA LEU A 155 3.98 -2.24 -9.66
C LEU A 155 5.17 -1.80 -10.53
N ARG A 156 5.07 -0.62 -11.14
CA ARG A 156 6.12 -0.04 -12.00
C ARG A 156 6.47 1.36 -11.56
N SER A 157 7.75 1.72 -11.67
CA SER A 157 8.16 3.12 -11.56
C SER A 157 7.77 3.91 -12.81
N THR A 158 7.46 5.18 -12.64
CA THR A 158 7.11 6.08 -13.73
C THR A 158 7.52 7.51 -13.39
N ILE A 159 7.78 8.30 -14.44
CA ILE A 159 7.94 9.76 -14.38
C ILE A 159 6.82 10.46 -15.17
N GLU A 160 5.78 9.70 -15.55
CA GLU A 160 4.69 10.22 -16.40
C GLU A 160 3.68 11.06 -15.61
N PHE A 161 3.69 10.96 -14.26
CA PHE A 161 2.76 11.72 -13.43
C PHE A 161 3.40 13.02 -12.97
N ASP A 162 2.63 14.10 -13.05
CA ASP A 162 2.97 15.32 -12.31
C ASP A 162 2.93 15.00 -10.81
N PRO A 163 3.95 15.42 -10.04
CA PRO A 163 3.97 15.23 -8.60
C PRO A 163 2.81 15.95 -7.93
N GLU A 164 2.09 15.25 -7.09
CA GLU A 164 0.98 15.77 -6.29
C GLU A 164 1.42 16.02 -4.85
N GLN A 165 0.77 16.99 -4.22
CA GLN A 165 0.98 17.30 -2.82
C GLN A 165 0.66 16.10 -1.94
N LEU A 166 1.61 15.71 -1.08
CA LEU A 166 1.40 14.69 -0.06
C LEU A 166 0.68 15.25 1.16
N TYR A 167 -0.18 14.41 1.70
CA TYR A 167 -0.85 14.60 2.99
C TYR A 167 -0.66 13.36 3.84
N CYS A 168 -0.53 13.53 5.15
CA CYS A 168 -0.47 12.42 6.10
C CYS A 168 -1.52 12.56 7.20
N GLY A 169 -1.80 11.47 7.90
CA GLY A 169 -2.72 11.46 9.03
C GLY A 169 -2.85 10.07 9.66
N PRO A 170 -3.70 9.92 10.68
CA PRO A 170 -3.88 8.63 11.33
C PRO A 170 -4.53 7.60 10.39
N ARG A 171 -4.14 6.34 10.58
CA ARG A 171 -4.74 5.19 9.89
C ARG A 171 -6.22 5.04 10.23
N ILE A 172 -7.01 4.51 9.30
CA ILE A 172 -8.46 4.42 9.44
C ILE A 172 -8.87 3.08 10.04
N GLY A 173 -9.78 3.13 11.03
CA GLY A 173 -10.39 1.93 11.60
C GLY A 173 -9.57 1.28 12.71
N LEU A 174 -8.46 1.92 13.13
CA LEU A 174 -7.73 1.50 14.31
C LEU A 174 -8.38 2.06 15.57
N SER A 175 -8.33 1.29 16.65
CA SER A 175 -8.88 1.68 17.96
C SER A 175 -8.12 1.01 19.10
N GLY A 176 -8.32 1.51 20.32
CA GLY A 176 -7.68 1.00 21.53
C GLY A 176 -6.46 1.81 21.94
N ASN A 177 -5.78 1.35 23.00
CA ASN A 177 -4.66 2.05 23.62
C ASN A 177 -3.30 1.47 23.19
N LYS A 178 -3.19 0.95 21.96
CA LYS A 178 -1.93 0.44 21.43
C LYS A 178 -1.08 1.60 20.91
N SER A 179 0.23 1.45 20.98
CA SER A 179 1.18 2.38 20.37
C SER A 179 0.85 2.60 18.88
N TYR A 180 1.12 3.79 18.38
CA TYR A 180 0.93 4.19 16.98
C TYR A 180 -0.53 4.25 16.47
N VAL A 181 -1.55 4.20 17.33
CA VAL A 181 -2.96 4.30 16.90
C VAL A 181 -3.27 5.64 16.22
N ASP A 182 -2.71 6.73 16.74
CA ASP A 182 -2.89 8.09 16.23
C ASP A 182 -1.72 8.59 15.37
N SER A 183 -0.71 7.74 15.13
CA SER A 183 0.45 8.09 14.33
C SER A 183 0.07 8.38 12.88
N PRO A 184 0.75 9.34 12.19
CA PRO A 184 0.39 9.78 10.86
C PRO A 184 0.86 8.82 9.77
N TYR A 185 0.56 7.52 9.91
CA TYR A 185 1.03 6.45 9.03
C TYR A 185 0.10 6.16 7.85
N ARG A 186 -0.85 7.06 7.59
CA ARG A 186 -1.67 7.10 6.39
C ARG A 186 -1.22 8.26 5.52
N TYR A 187 -0.91 8.00 4.27
CA TYR A 187 -0.49 8.98 3.28
C TYR A 187 -1.45 9.02 2.10
N CYS A 188 -1.69 10.19 1.55
CA CYS A 188 -2.47 10.32 0.32
C CYS A 188 -2.06 11.53 -0.52
N ILE A 189 -2.39 11.46 -1.78
CA ILE A 189 -2.51 12.56 -2.73
C ILE A 189 -4.00 12.83 -3.00
N TYR A 190 -4.33 13.93 -3.67
CA TYR A 190 -5.74 14.27 -3.98
C TYR A 190 -6.66 14.28 -2.74
N GLN A 191 -6.25 14.92 -1.63
CA GLN A 191 -6.98 14.97 -0.36
C GLN A 191 -8.47 15.28 -0.56
N ASN A 192 -8.82 16.17 -1.52
CA ASN A 192 -10.20 16.58 -1.76
C ASN A 192 -11.06 15.45 -2.36
N ARG A 193 -10.46 14.44 -2.96
CA ARG A 193 -11.15 13.31 -3.59
C ARG A 193 -11.42 12.16 -2.61
N VAL A 194 -10.58 11.99 -1.58
CA VAL A 194 -10.81 10.98 -0.53
C VAL A 194 -11.90 11.43 0.43
N LYS A 195 -12.77 10.50 0.87
CA LYS A 195 -13.94 10.83 1.70
C LYS A 195 -13.70 10.58 3.18
N LYS A 196 -13.11 9.41 3.51
CA LYS A 196 -12.95 8.99 4.91
C LYS A 196 -11.91 9.82 5.63
N GLN A 197 -12.30 10.47 6.74
CA GLN A 197 -11.43 11.21 7.65
C GLN A 197 -10.46 12.21 6.95
N LYS A 198 -10.88 12.81 5.84
CA LYS A 198 -10.06 13.78 5.10
C LYS A 198 -9.66 15.01 5.93
N THR A 199 -10.48 15.38 6.91
CA THR A 199 -10.21 16.51 7.83
C THR A 199 -9.10 16.23 8.82
N LYS A 200 -8.69 14.97 8.98
CA LYS A 200 -7.55 14.58 9.81
C LYS A 200 -6.23 14.53 9.03
N LEU A 201 -6.27 14.80 7.74
CA LEU A 201 -5.09 14.83 6.89
C LEU A 201 -4.40 16.18 6.98
N ILE A 202 -3.11 16.16 7.23
CA ILE A 202 -2.22 17.32 7.34
C ILE A 202 -1.35 17.35 6.09
N ARG A 203 -1.22 18.54 5.49
CA ARG A 203 -0.33 18.78 4.36
C ARG A 203 1.12 18.62 4.82
N LEU A 204 1.90 17.84 4.09
CA LEU A 204 3.35 17.79 4.29
C LEU A 204 3.99 18.97 3.57
N GLU A 205 4.89 19.67 4.26
CA GLU A 205 5.68 20.72 3.63
C GLU A 205 6.77 20.06 2.78
N THR A 206 6.82 20.36 1.52
CA THR A 206 8.00 20.03 0.71
C THR A 206 9.12 20.92 1.21
N GLU A 207 10.23 20.35 1.66
CA GLU A 207 11.44 21.15 1.88
C GLU A 207 11.73 21.89 0.59
N SER A 208 11.51 23.21 0.59
CA SER A 208 11.98 24.07 -0.48
C SER A 208 13.49 23.97 -0.46
N SER A 209 14.08 23.38 -1.51
CA SER A 209 15.51 23.52 -1.76
C SER A 209 15.82 25.02 -1.72
N SER A 210 16.33 25.48 -0.58
CA SER A 210 16.97 26.79 -0.49
C SER A 210 18.25 26.71 -1.30
N ASP A 211 18.21 27.35 -2.46
CA ASP A 211 19.37 27.63 -3.31
C ASP A 211 20.49 28.33 -2.52
#